data_5aed952bb1a7707d8261bddd6c08aa7f
#
_entry.id   5aed952bb1a7707d8261bddd6c08aa7f
#
_cell.length_a   1.000
_cell.length_b   1.000
_cell.length_c   1.000
_cell.angle_alpha   90.00
_cell.angle_beta   90.00
_cell.angle_gamma   90.00
#
_symmetry.space_group_name_H-M   'P 1'
#
loop_
_entity.id
_entity.type
_entity.pdbx_description
1 polymer ?
#
loop_
_entity_poly.entity_id
_entity_poly.type
_entity_poly.pdbx_seq_one_letter_code
_entity_poly.pdbx_strand_id
1 'polypeptide(L)'
;MSTAQVHPQVHGIFDPATWTVTYVVYEKPGSACAIIDSVLDYDPKSGRTSHHSADKVIEFVKSNQLKVAWILETHAHADHLSAAPYLKQHLGGKTAIGDHITTVQGVFSGIFNLEPGFKQDGSQFDHLFKDGESIQVGGLTGHTMYVPG
;
A
#
# COMPACT_ATOMS: atom_id res chain seq x y z
N MET A 1 -25.74 -9.65 -26.07
CA MET A 1 -24.60 -8.80 -25.71
C MET A 1 -23.75 -9.49 -24.67
N SER A 2 -22.52 -9.79 -25.01
CA SER A 2 -21.60 -10.31 -24.03
C SER A 2 -21.19 -9.16 -23.11
N THR A 3 -21.44 -9.31 -21.82
CA THR A 3 -20.84 -8.43 -20.82
C THR A 3 -19.35 -8.71 -20.83
N ALA A 4 -18.55 -7.74 -21.23
CA ALA A 4 -17.11 -7.87 -21.15
C ALA A 4 -16.73 -8.08 -19.69
N GLN A 5 -16.10 -9.21 -19.38
CA GLN A 5 -15.53 -9.42 -18.05
C GLN A 5 -14.41 -8.42 -17.83
N VAL A 6 -14.49 -7.68 -16.72
CA VAL A 6 -13.44 -6.77 -16.30
C VAL A 6 -12.37 -7.59 -15.62
N HIS A 7 -11.16 -7.59 -16.20
CA HIS A 7 -10.03 -8.30 -15.62
C HIS A 7 -9.03 -7.31 -15.04
N PRO A 8 -8.58 -7.52 -13.80
CA PRO A 8 -7.52 -6.67 -13.25
C PRO A 8 -6.20 -6.96 -13.95
N GLN A 9 -5.44 -5.91 -14.20
CA GLN A 9 -4.04 -6.03 -14.58
C GLN A 9 -3.19 -5.76 -13.35
N VAL A 10 -2.12 -6.52 -13.20
CA VAL A 10 -1.23 -6.42 -12.04
C VAL A 10 0.19 -6.20 -12.54
N HIS A 11 0.78 -5.09 -12.15
CA HIS A 11 2.18 -4.79 -12.43
C HIS A 11 2.98 -4.90 -11.15
N GLY A 12 3.98 -5.78 -11.12
CA GLY A 12 4.85 -5.97 -9.98
C GLY A 12 6.16 -5.23 -10.14
N ILE A 13 6.58 -4.52 -9.10
CA ILE A 13 7.86 -3.82 -9.03
C ILE A 13 8.65 -4.46 -7.90
N PHE A 14 9.70 -5.20 -8.25
CA PHE A 14 10.53 -5.92 -7.30
C PHE A 14 11.58 -5.01 -6.69
N ASP A 15 11.72 -5.06 -5.38
CA ASP A 15 12.78 -4.37 -4.64
C ASP A 15 13.83 -5.40 -4.18
N PRO A 16 15.04 -5.39 -4.77
CA PRO A 16 16.07 -6.35 -4.40
C PRO A 16 16.69 -6.12 -3.02
N ALA A 17 16.53 -4.90 -2.45
CA ALA A 17 17.08 -4.60 -1.14
C ALA A 17 16.29 -5.26 -0.01
N THR A 18 14.98 -5.33 -0.14
CA THR A 18 14.09 -5.91 0.87
C THR A 18 13.46 -7.23 0.44
N TRP A 19 13.67 -7.66 -0.82
CA TRP A 19 13.06 -8.85 -1.43
C TRP A 19 11.53 -8.78 -1.44
N THR A 20 10.99 -7.59 -1.56
CA THR A 20 9.55 -7.36 -1.60
C THR A 20 9.10 -6.94 -2.99
N VAL A 21 7.81 -7.07 -3.24
CA VAL A 21 7.19 -6.64 -4.50
C VAL A 21 6.09 -5.66 -4.18
N THR A 22 6.15 -4.50 -4.82
CA THR A 22 5.05 -3.53 -4.83
C THR A 22 4.17 -3.83 -6.03
N TYR A 23 2.86 -3.90 -5.83
CA TYR A 23 1.93 -4.16 -6.92
C TYR A 23 1.12 -2.92 -7.25
N VAL A 24 0.87 -2.72 -8.54
CA VAL A 24 -0.10 -1.74 -9.03
C VAL A 24 -1.21 -2.52 -9.73
N VAL A 25 -2.42 -2.43 -9.22
CA VAL A 25 -3.58 -3.14 -9.73
C VAL A 25 -4.50 -2.13 -10.42
N TYR A 26 -4.86 -2.40 -11.68
CA TYR A 26 -5.68 -1.49 -12.47
C TYR A 26 -6.45 -2.27 -13.55
N GLU A 27 -7.43 -1.65 -14.16
CA GLU A 27 -8.23 -2.27 -15.22
C GLU A 27 -7.59 -2.08 -16.60
N LYS A 28 -7.24 -0.84 -16.90
CA LYS A 28 -6.68 -0.44 -18.22
C LYS A 28 -5.97 0.90 -18.06
N PRO A 29 -5.13 1.30 -19.02
CA PRO A 29 -4.57 2.66 -19.01
C PRO A 29 -5.67 3.71 -18.90
N GLY A 30 -5.46 4.73 -18.09
CA GLY A 30 -6.44 5.78 -17.82
C GLY A 30 -7.44 5.47 -16.72
N SER A 31 -7.49 4.24 -16.21
CA SER A 31 -8.41 3.84 -15.14
C SER A 31 -7.87 4.20 -13.76
N ALA A 32 -8.70 3.99 -12.73
CA ALA A 32 -8.25 4.02 -11.34
C ALA A 32 -7.31 2.85 -11.05
N CYS A 33 -6.44 3.00 -10.07
CA CYS A 33 -5.54 1.93 -9.63
C CYS A 33 -5.43 1.88 -8.11
N ALA A 34 -4.93 0.76 -7.62
CA ALA A 34 -4.51 0.58 -6.24
C ALA A 34 -3.03 0.23 -6.22
N ILE A 35 -2.29 0.83 -5.29
CA ILE A 35 -0.88 0.53 -5.06
C ILE A 35 -0.81 -0.29 -3.77
N ILE A 36 -0.11 -1.42 -3.80
CA ILE A 36 -0.06 -2.37 -2.69
C ILE A 36 1.38 -2.57 -2.24
N ASP A 37 1.63 -2.38 -0.96
CA ASP A 37 2.92 -2.63 -0.28
C ASP A 37 4.08 -1.85 -0.89
N SER A 38 3.97 -0.55 -0.88
CA SER A 38 5.02 0.34 -1.36
C SER A 38 6.20 0.41 -0.39
N VAL A 39 7.40 0.62 -0.94
CA VAL A 39 8.66 0.61 -0.19
C VAL A 39 9.27 2.01 -0.17
N LEU A 40 9.64 2.47 1.03
CA LEU A 40 10.54 3.60 1.20
C LEU A 40 11.96 3.06 1.35
N ASP A 41 12.85 3.44 0.44
CA ASP A 41 14.21 2.94 0.43
C ASP A 41 14.99 3.46 1.66
N TYR A 42 15.76 2.57 2.27
CA TYR A 42 16.54 2.89 3.45
C TYR A 42 17.94 2.29 3.34
N ASP A 43 18.94 3.13 3.56
CA ASP A 43 20.32 2.68 3.63
C ASP A 43 20.73 2.52 5.11
N PRO A 44 20.94 1.29 5.59
CA PRO A 44 21.29 1.05 6.98
C PRO A 44 22.67 1.58 7.36
N LYS A 45 23.56 1.78 6.39
CA LYS A 45 24.92 2.30 6.66
C LYS A 45 24.89 3.79 6.94
N SER A 46 24.13 4.55 6.17
CA SER A 46 24.04 6.01 6.33
C SER A 46 22.85 6.45 7.18
N GLY A 47 21.88 5.57 7.39
CA GLY A 47 20.63 5.91 8.04
C GLY A 47 19.72 6.79 7.19
N ARG A 48 19.99 6.93 5.90
CA ARG A 48 19.24 7.78 5.00
C ARG A 48 18.14 7.01 4.28
N THR A 49 17.03 7.70 4.06
CA THR A 49 15.95 7.22 3.19
C THR A 49 16.07 7.83 1.81
N SER A 50 15.50 7.15 0.82
CA SER A 50 15.38 7.67 -0.54
C SER A 50 14.05 7.21 -1.14
N HIS A 51 13.75 7.71 -2.36
CA HIS A 51 12.44 7.48 -2.97
C HIS A 51 12.55 6.73 -4.31
N HIS A 52 13.64 6.02 -4.56
CA HIS A 52 13.84 5.34 -5.86
C HIS A 52 12.74 4.35 -6.18
N SER A 53 12.38 3.50 -5.22
CA SER A 53 11.31 2.50 -5.42
C SER A 53 9.95 3.18 -5.60
N ALA A 54 9.65 4.19 -4.79
CA ALA A 54 8.42 4.95 -4.90
C ALA A 54 8.35 5.72 -6.22
N ASP A 55 9.46 6.29 -6.69
CA ASP A 55 9.51 7.02 -7.95
C ASP A 55 9.24 6.11 -9.16
N LYS A 56 9.64 4.83 -9.09
CA LYS A 56 9.27 3.84 -10.11
C LYS A 56 7.77 3.63 -10.19
N VAL A 57 7.10 3.57 -9.03
CA VAL A 57 5.63 3.47 -8.96
C VAL A 57 4.99 4.71 -9.58
N ILE A 58 5.46 5.89 -9.21
CA ILE A 58 4.96 7.16 -9.73
C ILE A 58 5.11 7.22 -11.25
N GLU A 59 6.28 6.83 -11.77
CA GLU A 59 6.54 6.80 -13.20
C GLU A 59 5.58 5.86 -13.93
N PHE A 60 5.37 4.67 -13.40
CA PHE A 60 4.42 3.71 -13.98
C PHE A 60 2.99 4.27 -14.00
N VAL A 61 2.54 4.85 -12.89
CA VAL A 61 1.21 5.45 -12.77
C VAL A 61 1.02 6.57 -13.79
N LYS A 62 2.00 7.47 -13.91
CA LYS A 62 1.93 8.60 -14.84
C LYS A 62 2.00 8.15 -16.29
N SER A 63 2.87 7.19 -16.62
CA SER A 63 3.03 6.68 -17.98
C SER A 63 1.78 6.00 -18.49
N ASN A 64 1.01 5.38 -17.62
CA ASN A 64 -0.25 4.71 -17.96
C ASN A 64 -1.48 5.58 -17.67
N GLN A 65 -1.28 6.83 -17.26
CA GLN A 65 -2.35 7.79 -16.97
C GLN A 65 -3.34 7.28 -15.93
N LEU A 66 -2.85 6.53 -14.95
CA LEU A 66 -3.67 5.95 -13.90
C LEU A 66 -4.01 6.99 -12.84
N LYS A 67 -5.17 6.81 -12.21
CA LYS A 67 -5.63 7.62 -11.07
C LYS A 67 -5.59 6.76 -9.82
N VAL A 68 -4.79 7.15 -8.84
CA VAL A 68 -4.66 6.37 -7.62
C VAL A 68 -5.90 6.54 -6.76
N ALA A 69 -6.66 5.46 -6.58
CA ALA A 69 -7.79 5.41 -5.67
C ALA A 69 -7.36 4.98 -4.27
N TRP A 70 -6.47 4.00 -4.19
CA TRP A 70 -6.04 3.41 -2.94
C TRP A 70 -4.53 3.19 -2.91
N ILE A 71 -3.95 3.39 -1.73
CA ILE A 71 -2.59 3.00 -1.38
C ILE A 71 -2.73 2.05 -0.19
N LEU A 72 -2.51 0.77 -0.44
CA LEU A 72 -2.84 -0.32 0.47
C LEU A 72 -1.60 -0.95 1.07
N GLU A 73 -1.71 -1.34 2.33
CA GLU A 73 -0.75 -2.20 3.00
C GLU A 73 -1.41 -3.53 3.32
N THR A 74 -0.74 -4.64 3.01
CA THR A 74 -1.27 -5.97 3.33
C THR A 74 -1.11 -6.29 4.81
N HIS A 75 -0.07 -5.74 5.43
CA HIS A 75 0.24 -5.93 6.86
C HIS A 75 1.19 -4.83 7.33
N ALA A 76 1.43 -4.77 8.64
CA ALA A 76 2.47 -3.91 9.19
C ALA A 76 3.84 -4.52 8.84
N HIS A 77 4.61 -3.81 8.03
CA HIS A 77 5.91 -4.29 7.58
C HIS A 77 6.98 -4.05 8.64
N ALA A 78 7.71 -5.10 8.98
CA ALA A 78 8.88 -5.03 9.88
C ALA A 78 10.20 -4.98 9.09
N ASP A 79 10.18 -5.34 7.82
CA ASP A 79 11.34 -5.50 6.96
C ASP A 79 11.66 -4.25 6.13
N HIS A 80 10.71 -3.33 6.00
CA HIS A 80 10.91 -2.07 5.28
C HIS A 80 9.96 -0.99 5.76
N LEU A 81 10.29 0.25 5.42
CA LEU A 81 9.41 1.39 5.65
C LEU A 81 8.42 1.52 4.49
N SER A 82 7.23 2.03 4.79
CA SER A 82 6.21 2.28 3.76
C SER A 82 6.43 3.62 3.10
N ALA A 83 6.28 3.64 1.77
CA ALA A 83 6.27 4.87 0.99
C ALA A 83 4.86 5.47 0.84
N ALA A 84 3.85 4.93 1.53
CA ALA A 84 2.47 5.40 1.38
C ALA A 84 2.30 6.91 1.61
N PRO A 85 2.90 7.55 2.63
CA PRO A 85 2.78 8.99 2.79
C PRO A 85 3.35 9.78 1.61
N TYR A 86 4.50 9.35 1.10
CA TYR A 86 5.14 9.99 -0.06
C TYR A 86 4.29 9.85 -1.32
N LEU A 87 3.77 8.65 -1.58
CA LEU A 87 2.91 8.39 -2.72
C LEU A 87 1.60 9.19 -2.63
N LYS A 88 1.01 9.25 -1.46
CA LYS A 88 -0.21 10.03 -1.23
C LYS A 88 0.02 11.52 -1.52
N GLN A 89 1.17 12.05 -1.10
CA GLN A 89 1.53 13.44 -1.35
C GLN A 89 1.64 13.75 -2.85
N HIS A 90 2.18 12.83 -3.62
CA HIS A 90 2.45 13.02 -5.05
C HIS A 90 1.30 12.59 -5.97
N LEU A 91 0.53 11.58 -5.58
CA LEU A 91 -0.46 10.95 -6.43
C LEU A 91 -1.89 11.07 -5.90
N GLY A 92 -2.07 11.45 -4.64
CA GLY A 92 -3.37 11.42 -3.99
C GLY A 92 -3.79 9.99 -3.65
N GLY A 93 -5.09 9.79 -3.49
CA GLY A 93 -5.64 8.50 -3.07
C GLY A 93 -5.79 8.39 -1.56
N LYS A 94 -6.39 7.30 -1.11
CA LYS A 94 -6.60 6.99 0.30
C LYS A 94 -5.69 5.87 0.74
N THR A 95 -5.10 6.00 1.92
CA THR A 95 -4.30 4.94 2.53
C THR A 95 -5.18 4.03 3.36
N ALA A 96 -4.90 2.72 3.31
CA ALA A 96 -5.70 1.75 4.05
C ALA A 96 -4.90 0.49 4.37
N ILE A 97 -5.34 -0.19 5.41
CA ILE A 97 -4.80 -1.49 5.87
C ILE A 97 -5.95 -2.24 6.56
N GLY A 98 -5.76 -3.53 6.86
CA GLY A 98 -6.73 -4.27 7.65
C GLY A 98 -6.86 -3.76 9.09
N ASP A 99 -8.04 -3.87 9.67
CA ASP A 99 -8.34 -3.30 11.00
C ASP A 99 -7.57 -4.00 12.13
N HIS A 100 -7.01 -5.19 11.89
CA HIS A 100 -6.15 -5.88 12.86
C HIS A 100 -4.83 -5.16 13.13
N ILE A 101 -4.52 -4.10 12.37
CA ILE A 101 -3.33 -3.28 12.59
C ILE A 101 -3.27 -2.71 14.02
N THR A 102 -4.40 -2.41 14.61
CA THR A 102 -4.46 -1.86 15.97
C THR A 102 -3.86 -2.83 16.99
N THR A 103 -4.13 -4.13 16.85
CA THR A 103 -3.55 -5.18 17.68
C THR A 103 -2.04 -5.30 17.44
N VAL A 104 -1.62 -5.31 16.17
CA VAL A 104 -0.20 -5.41 15.80
C VAL A 104 0.58 -4.21 16.32
N GLN A 105 0.05 -3.00 16.17
CA GLN A 105 0.69 -1.78 16.66
C GLN A 105 0.87 -1.81 18.18
N GLY A 106 -0.10 -2.34 18.92
CA GLY A 106 0.02 -2.51 20.35
C GLY A 106 1.16 -3.45 20.75
N VAL A 107 1.29 -4.58 20.05
CA VAL A 107 2.38 -5.53 20.28
C VAL A 107 3.74 -4.90 19.96
N PHE A 108 3.87 -4.24 18.81
CA PHE A 108 5.12 -3.57 18.42
C PHE A 108 5.51 -2.47 19.42
N SER A 109 4.55 -1.68 19.87
CA SER A 109 4.80 -0.64 20.87
C SER A 109 5.39 -1.22 22.16
N GLY A 110 4.87 -2.37 22.61
CA GLY A 110 5.39 -3.05 23.80
C GLY A 110 6.78 -3.64 23.62
N ILE A 111 7.08 -4.18 22.42
CA ILE A 111 8.36 -4.82 22.13
C ILE A 111 9.47 -3.79 21.89
N PHE A 112 9.19 -2.74 21.11
CA PHE A 112 10.19 -1.79 20.65
C PHE A 112 10.24 -0.51 21.48
N ASN A 113 9.43 -0.41 22.53
CA ASN A 113 9.40 0.75 23.43
C ASN A 113 9.29 2.07 22.66
N LEU A 114 8.28 2.13 21.79
CA LEU A 114 8.06 3.26 20.89
C LEU A 114 7.74 4.54 21.68
N GLU A 115 8.05 5.68 21.06
CA GLU A 115 7.93 7.00 21.69
C GLU A 115 6.52 7.30 22.19
N PRO A 116 6.40 8.09 23.28
CA PRO A 116 5.11 8.62 23.71
C PRO A 116 4.45 9.41 22.58
N GLY A 117 3.22 9.09 22.26
CA GLY A 117 2.49 9.70 21.16
C GLY A 117 2.35 8.81 19.92
N PHE A 118 3.01 7.64 19.90
CA PHE A 118 2.74 6.66 18.85
C PHE A 118 1.30 6.18 18.96
N LYS A 119 0.52 6.41 17.91
CA LYS A 119 -0.90 6.06 17.92
C LYS A 119 -1.08 4.59 17.54
N GLN A 120 -1.76 3.84 18.41
CA GLN A 120 -2.01 2.41 18.25
C GLN A 120 -3.41 2.11 17.71
N ASP A 121 -4.10 3.13 17.20
CA ASP A 121 -5.49 3.04 16.76
C ASP A 121 -5.65 3.00 15.24
N GLY A 122 -4.53 2.93 14.49
CA GLY A 122 -4.58 2.95 13.03
C GLY A 122 -4.95 4.30 12.43
N SER A 123 -4.94 5.39 13.21
CA SER A 123 -5.38 6.71 12.76
C SER A 123 -4.51 7.32 11.66
N GLN A 124 -3.29 6.79 11.43
CA GLN A 124 -2.45 7.21 10.32
C GLN A 124 -2.97 6.75 8.95
N PHE A 125 -3.95 5.85 8.93
CA PHE A 125 -4.58 5.38 7.69
C PHE A 125 -5.94 6.05 7.51
N ASP A 126 -6.30 6.33 6.26
CA ASP A 126 -7.60 6.91 5.92
C ASP A 126 -8.74 5.92 6.16
N HIS A 127 -8.47 4.62 6.01
CA HIS A 127 -9.47 3.57 6.21
C HIS A 127 -8.83 2.29 6.77
N LEU A 128 -9.59 1.60 7.62
CA LEU A 128 -9.24 0.28 8.13
C LEU A 128 -10.26 -0.73 7.60
N PHE A 129 -9.80 -1.70 6.81
CA PHE A 129 -10.70 -2.71 6.24
C PHE A 129 -10.97 -3.84 7.22
N LYS A 130 -12.25 -4.20 7.31
CA LYS A 130 -12.68 -5.39 8.03
C LYS A 130 -12.60 -6.60 7.12
N ASP A 131 -12.45 -7.78 7.74
CA ASP A 131 -12.47 -9.03 6.99
C ASP A 131 -13.76 -9.16 6.18
N GLY A 132 -13.61 -9.46 4.88
CA GLY A 132 -14.74 -9.57 3.95
C GLY A 132 -15.26 -8.25 3.40
N GLU A 133 -14.71 -7.12 3.82
CA GLU A 133 -15.14 -5.82 3.30
C GLU A 133 -14.76 -5.67 1.83
N SER A 134 -15.66 -5.11 1.01
CA SER A 134 -15.38 -4.86 -0.40
C SER A 134 -14.58 -3.59 -0.61
N ILE A 135 -13.75 -3.59 -1.64
CA ILE A 135 -12.97 -2.45 -2.07
C ILE A 135 -13.26 -2.18 -3.55
N GLN A 136 -13.45 -0.91 -3.89
CA GLN A 136 -13.71 -0.48 -5.26
C GLN A 136 -12.50 0.24 -5.82
N VAL A 137 -12.00 -0.22 -6.96
CA VAL A 137 -10.89 0.41 -7.70
C VAL A 137 -11.38 0.69 -9.12
N GLY A 138 -12.02 1.85 -9.31
CA GLY A 138 -12.67 2.17 -10.58
C GLY A 138 -13.75 1.15 -10.91
N GLY A 139 -13.62 0.46 -12.05
CA GLY A 139 -14.53 -0.62 -12.45
C GLY A 139 -14.25 -1.97 -11.82
N LEU A 140 -13.17 -2.08 -11.03
CA LEU A 140 -12.80 -3.32 -10.36
C LEU A 140 -13.41 -3.36 -8.96
N THR A 141 -13.91 -4.52 -8.56
CA THR A 141 -14.37 -4.78 -7.20
C THR A 141 -13.54 -5.92 -6.61
N GLY A 142 -12.95 -5.67 -5.44
CA GLY A 142 -12.21 -6.66 -4.70
C GLY A 142 -12.83 -6.88 -3.33
N HIS A 143 -12.32 -7.89 -2.63
CA HIS A 143 -12.70 -8.16 -1.26
C HIS A 143 -11.45 -8.32 -0.40
N THR A 144 -11.50 -7.78 0.81
CA THR A 144 -10.42 -7.93 1.77
C THR A 144 -10.62 -9.23 2.55
N MET A 145 -9.52 -9.91 2.85
CA MET A 145 -9.52 -11.13 3.64
C MET A 145 -8.47 -11.00 4.73
N TYR A 146 -8.88 -11.28 5.98
CA TYR A 146 -7.91 -11.38 7.06
C TYR A 146 -7.24 -12.75 6.98
N VAL A 147 -5.93 -12.72 6.83
CA VAL A 147 -5.12 -13.93 6.74
C VAL A 147 -4.08 -13.86 7.86
N PRO A 148 -4.23 -14.66 8.94
CA PRO A 148 -3.21 -14.71 9.97
C PRO A 148 -1.97 -15.41 9.43
N GLY A 149 -0.83 -14.71 9.55
CA GLY A 149 0.41 -15.18 8.98
C GLY A 149 1.56 -15.22 9.95
#